data_35df8955217d5b6c35860218fba71b77
#
_entry.id   35df8955217d5b6c35860218fba71b77
#
_cell.length_a   1.000
_cell.length_b   1.000
_cell.length_c   1.000
_cell.angle_alpha   90.00
_cell.angle_beta   90.00
_cell.angle_gamma   90.00
#
_symmetry.space_group_name_H-M   'P 1'
#
loop_
_entity.id
_entity.type
_entity.pdbx_description
1 polymer ?
#
loop_
_entity_poly.entity_id
_entity_poly.type
_entity_poly.pdbx_seq_one_letter_code
_entity_poly.pdbx_strand_id
1 'polypeptide(L)'
;FQQSKGMGVSFIKGKVAKVSPKEDGSWDLILRYEDTSTGLLKEAKHDLVVLSVGVLPNNEITKNFTNQVLQLDDQNYIKQIDELISPSLTSIEGVFVAGTAAGPKDIPDSILSAGSAASEAAGYISNL
;
A
#
# COMPACT_ATOMS: atom_id res chain seq x y z
N PHE A 1 -0.87 12.71 19.12
CA PHE A 1 0.53 13.14 19.30
C PHE A 1 0.83 13.50 20.74
N GLN A 2 0.12 14.50 21.36
CA GLN A 2 0.35 14.93 22.73
C GLN A 2 0.10 13.82 23.76
N GLN A 3 -0.99 13.10 23.61
CA GLN A 3 -1.33 11.96 24.45
C GLN A 3 -0.25 10.85 24.39
N SER A 4 0.22 10.52 23.20
CA SER A 4 1.27 9.51 22.99
C SER A 4 2.60 9.93 23.63
N LYS A 5 2.97 11.22 23.54
CA LYS A 5 4.14 11.75 24.25
C LYS A 5 3.99 11.62 25.78
N GLY A 6 2.81 11.90 26.31
CA GLY A 6 2.52 11.72 27.74
C GLY A 6 2.62 10.27 28.21
N MET A 7 2.47 9.31 27.29
CA MET A 7 2.65 7.87 27.54
C MET A 7 4.10 7.39 27.34
N GLY A 8 5.06 8.29 27.11
CA GLY A 8 6.47 7.96 26.94
C GLY A 8 6.90 7.62 25.52
N VAL A 9 6.03 7.84 24.50
CA VAL A 9 6.41 7.62 23.11
C VAL A 9 7.34 8.73 22.63
N SER A 10 8.50 8.35 22.11
CA SER A 10 9.47 9.26 21.49
C SER A 10 9.23 9.37 19.99
N PHE A 11 9.15 10.60 19.51
CA PHE A 11 9.00 10.90 18.07
C PHE A 11 10.30 11.50 17.54
N ILE A 12 10.92 10.81 16.58
CA ILE A 12 12.18 11.25 15.94
C ILE A 12 11.87 11.56 14.48
N LYS A 13 12.19 12.78 14.07
CA LYS A 13 12.10 13.17 12.66
C LYS A 13 13.36 12.70 11.96
N GLY A 14 13.23 11.70 11.10
CA GLY A 14 14.41 11.10 10.48
C GLY A 14 14.09 10.16 9.33
N LYS A 15 15.15 9.59 8.76
CA LYS A 15 15.08 8.56 7.74
C LYS A 15 15.74 7.29 8.25
N VAL A 16 15.03 6.18 8.20
CA VAL A 16 15.58 4.86 8.51
C VAL A 16 16.48 4.43 7.34
N ALA A 17 17.74 4.14 7.65
CA ALA A 17 18.72 3.69 6.68
C ALA A 17 18.82 2.16 6.65
N LYS A 18 18.75 1.51 7.82
CA LYS A 18 18.90 0.05 7.93
C LYS A 18 18.29 -0.45 9.23
N VAL A 19 17.71 -1.64 9.15
CA VAL A 19 17.37 -2.49 10.29
C VAL A 19 18.17 -3.78 10.16
N SER A 20 18.89 -4.19 11.19
CA SER A 20 19.68 -5.43 11.18
C SER A 20 19.60 -6.12 12.53
N PRO A 21 19.68 -7.47 12.57
CA PRO A 21 19.87 -8.17 13.84
C PRO A 21 21.21 -7.77 14.46
N LYS A 22 21.28 -7.82 15.75
CA LYS A 22 22.55 -7.67 16.48
C LYS A 22 23.39 -8.95 16.31
N GLU A 23 24.70 -8.78 16.08
CA GLU A 23 25.59 -9.89 15.73
C GLU A 23 26.01 -10.78 16.93
N ASP A 24 25.52 -10.48 18.13
CA ASP A 24 25.88 -11.21 19.37
C ASP A 24 24.97 -12.43 19.66
N GLY A 25 24.07 -12.78 18.72
CA GLY A 25 23.13 -13.89 18.88
C GLY A 25 21.90 -13.56 19.74
N SER A 26 21.74 -12.31 20.18
CA SER A 26 20.52 -11.84 20.82
C SER A 26 19.42 -11.63 19.77
N TRP A 27 18.14 -11.56 20.22
CA TRP A 27 17.01 -11.22 19.36
C TRP A 27 16.84 -9.70 19.14
N ASP A 28 17.83 -8.92 19.59
CA ASP A 28 17.80 -7.47 19.48
C ASP A 28 17.97 -7.01 18.03
N LEU A 29 17.27 -5.94 17.69
CA LEU A 29 17.35 -5.26 16.38
C LEU A 29 18.06 -3.92 16.54
N ILE A 30 18.99 -3.65 15.65
CA ILE A 30 19.69 -2.36 15.54
C ILE A 30 19.06 -1.56 14.41
N LEU A 31 18.46 -0.44 14.77
CA LEU A 31 17.92 0.53 13.84
C LEU A 31 18.94 1.65 13.61
N ARG A 32 19.46 1.76 12.39
CA ARG A 32 20.31 2.88 11.98
C ARG A 32 19.45 3.92 11.25
N TYR A 33 19.52 5.16 11.68
CA TYR A 33 18.72 6.24 11.12
C TYR A 33 19.47 7.58 11.12
N GLU A 34 19.08 8.46 10.21
CA GLU A 34 19.49 9.86 10.21
C GLU A 34 18.44 10.66 11.00
N ASP A 35 18.88 11.33 12.06
CA ASP A 35 18.06 12.31 12.77
C ASP A 35 18.15 13.65 12.02
N THR A 36 17.12 13.99 11.25
CA THR A 36 17.10 15.19 10.40
C THR A 36 17.07 16.50 11.19
N SER A 37 16.79 16.47 12.50
CA SER A 37 16.85 17.65 13.36
C SER A 37 18.30 17.99 13.75
N THR A 38 19.18 16.99 13.78
CA THR A 38 20.59 17.16 14.13
C THR A 38 21.55 16.92 12.97
N GLY A 39 21.07 16.31 11.87
CA GLY A 39 21.89 15.89 10.73
C GLY A 39 22.84 14.73 11.04
N LEU A 40 22.65 14.04 12.16
CA LEU A 40 23.54 12.97 12.62
C LEU A 40 22.95 11.58 12.34
N LEU A 41 23.83 10.66 11.95
CA LEU A 41 23.51 9.23 11.93
C LEU A 41 23.52 8.70 13.37
N LYS A 42 22.46 8.02 13.74
CA LYS A 42 22.27 7.42 15.06
C LYS A 42 21.90 5.94 14.94
N GLU A 43 22.16 5.22 16.00
CA GLU A 43 21.71 3.84 16.18
C GLU A 43 20.86 3.72 17.43
N ALA A 44 19.80 2.92 17.33
CA ALA A 44 18.94 2.59 18.45
C ALA A 44 18.69 1.08 18.49
N LYS A 45 18.69 0.52 19.69
CA LYS A 45 18.41 -0.89 19.94
C LYS A 45 16.92 -1.03 20.28
N HIS A 46 16.28 -2.04 19.68
CA HIS A 46 14.88 -2.36 19.92
C HIS A 46 14.67 -3.88 19.97
N ASP A 47 13.71 -4.31 20.76
CA ASP A 47 13.26 -5.71 20.82
C ASP A 47 12.33 -6.05 19.66
N LEU A 48 11.62 -5.05 19.12
CA LEU A 48 10.69 -5.18 18.01
C LEU A 48 10.74 -3.92 17.14
N VAL A 49 10.73 -4.11 15.83
CA VAL A 49 10.57 -3.04 14.84
C VAL A 49 9.34 -3.33 14.01
N VAL A 50 8.38 -2.43 14.02
CA VAL A 50 7.18 -2.51 13.16
C VAL A 50 7.40 -1.62 11.94
N LEU A 51 7.38 -2.25 10.75
CA LEU A 51 7.51 -1.53 9.50
C LEU A 51 6.14 -1.04 9.04
N SER A 52 6.01 0.27 8.81
CA SER A 52 4.86 0.88 8.15
C SER A 52 5.28 1.28 6.73
N VAL A 53 5.23 0.30 5.84
CA VAL A 53 5.62 0.44 4.43
C VAL A 53 4.40 0.70 3.55
N GLY A 54 4.63 1.21 2.33
CA GLY A 54 3.56 1.37 1.34
C GLY A 54 3.13 0.06 0.70
N VAL A 55 2.08 0.13 -0.09
CA VAL A 55 1.60 -0.95 -0.96
C VAL A 55 2.18 -0.73 -2.34
N LEU A 56 2.73 -1.77 -2.96
CA LEU A 56 3.19 -1.74 -4.34
C LEU A 56 2.21 -2.49 -5.24
N PRO A 57 1.97 -2.00 -6.47
CA PRO A 57 1.13 -2.69 -7.42
C PRO A 57 1.76 -4.00 -7.90
N ASN A 58 0.91 -4.99 -8.19
CA ASN A 58 1.34 -6.23 -8.84
C ASN A 58 0.99 -6.17 -10.34
N ASN A 59 1.99 -5.91 -11.18
CA ASN A 59 1.81 -5.77 -12.63
C ASN A 59 1.75 -7.10 -13.39
N GLU A 60 1.97 -8.24 -12.72
CA GLU A 60 1.93 -9.55 -13.35
C GLU A 60 0.54 -9.87 -13.93
N ILE A 61 -0.51 -9.30 -13.37
CA ILE A 61 -1.88 -9.51 -13.84
C ILE A 61 -2.09 -9.05 -15.30
N THR A 62 -1.36 -8.03 -15.75
CA THR A 62 -1.48 -7.51 -17.13
C THR A 62 -1.06 -8.54 -18.17
N LYS A 63 -0.20 -9.48 -17.80
CA LYS A 63 0.28 -10.57 -18.67
C LYS A 63 -0.83 -11.58 -19.03
N ASN A 64 -1.90 -11.63 -18.26
CA ASN A 64 -3.03 -12.52 -18.50
C ASN A 64 -3.95 -12.02 -19.64
N PHE A 65 -3.78 -10.77 -20.07
CA PHE A 65 -4.59 -10.14 -21.13
C PHE A 65 -3.76 -9.99 -22.40
N THR A 66 -3.64 -11.07 -23.19
CA THR A 66 -2.78 -11.11 -24.38
C THR A 66 -3.39 -10.40 -25.60
N ASN A 67 -4.72 -10.33 -25.68
CA ASN A 67 -5.44 -9.76 -26.82
C ASN A 67 -6.01 -8.36 -26.57
N GLN A 68 -5.95 -7.89 -25.33
CA GLN A 68 -6.46 -6.59 -24.90
C GLN A 68 -5.46 -5.99 -23.90
N VAL A 69 -5.37 -4.67 -23.86
CA VAL A 69 -4.42 -3.97 -22.97
C VAL A 69 -5.16 -3.47 -21.73
N LEU A 70 -4.90 -4.10 -20.60
CA LEU A 70 -5.33 -3.57 -19.30
C LEU A 70 -4.46 -2.35 -18.97
N GLN A 71 -5.08 -1.16 -18.99
CA GLN A 71 -4.37 0.09 -18.73
C GLN A 71 -3.99 0.21 -17.25
N LEU A 72 -2.82 0.78 -17.03
CA LEU A 72 -2.30 1.14 -15.71
C LEU A 72 -2.25 2.67 -15.57
N ASP A 73 -2.32 3.15 -14.34
CA ASP A 73 -2.10 4.55 -14.00
C ASP A 73 -0.59 4.89 -13.92
N ASP A 74 -0.25 6.13 -13.59
CA ASP A 74 1.12 6.62 -13.47
C ASP A 74 1.91 5.96 -12.33
N GLN A 75 1.24 5.28 -11.41
CA GLN A 75 1.82 4.55 -10.29
C GLN A 75 1.83 3.04 -10.53
N ASN A 76 1.41 2.59 -11.72
CA ASN A 76 1.29 1.20 -12.16
C ASN A 76 0.17 0.39 -11.46
N TYR A 77 -0.84 1.02 -10.88
CA TYR A 77 -2.07 0.35 -10.49
C TYR A 77 -3.01 0.19 -11.69
N ILE A 78 -3.99 -0.71 -11.59
CA ILE A 78 -4.99 -0.87 -12.65
C ILE A 78 -5.81 0.42 -12.73
N LYS A 79 -5.78 1.04 -13.92
CA LYS A 79 -6.46 2.30 -14.17
C LYS A 79 -7.98 2.10 -14.19
N GLN A 80 -8.68 2.85 -13.37
CA GLN A 80 -10.13 2.98 -13.38
C GLN A 80 -10.55 3.90 -14.54
N ILE A 81 -11.69 3.64 -15.20
CA ILE A 81 -12.18 4.52 -16.28
C ILE A 81 -12.50 5.90 -15.71
N ASP A 82 -13.19 5.93 -14.57
CA ASP A 82 -13.50 7.16 -13.83
C ASP A 82 -13.54 6.82 -12.34
N GLU A 83 -12.70 7.48 -11.55
CA GLU A 83 -12.56 7.19 -10.12
C GLU A 83 -13.79 7.58 -9.30
N LEU A 84 -14.62 8.49 -9.79
CA LEU A 84 -15.79 9.02 -9.08
C LEU A 84 -17.10 8.37 -9.53
N ILE A 85 -17.26 8.16 -10.83
CA ILE A 85 -18.53 7.71 -11.41
C ILE A 85 -18.51 6.21 -11.66
N SER A 86 -17.38 5.65 -12.09
CA SER A 86 -17.23 4.25 -12.47
C SER A 86 -15.95 3.63 -11.89
N PRO A 87 -15.81 3.62 -10.54
CA PRO A 87 -14.55 3.31 -9.86
C PRO A 87 -14.14 1.83 -9.97
N SER A 88 -14.97 0.98 -10.54
CA SER A 88 -14.67 -0.45 -10.70
C SER A 88 -14.47 -0.87 -12.15
N LEU A 89 -14.76 0.01 -13.12
CA LEU A 89 -14.60 -0.29 -14.54
C LEU A 89 -13.15 -0.11 -14.98
N THR A 90 -12.68 -1.03 -15.82
CA THR A 90 -11.35 -0.98 -16.43
C THR A 90 -11.42 -0.69 -17.91
N SER A 91 -10.26 -0.56 -18.57
CA SER A 91 -10.16 -0.41 -20.02
C SER A 91 -10.64 -1.63 -20.82
N ILE A 92 -10.93 -2.74 -20.17
CA ILE A 92 -11.39 -3.98 -20.79
C ILE A 92 -12.81 -4.26 -20.33
N GLU A 93 -13.74 -4.37 -21.28
CA GLU A 93 -15.13 -4.71 -21.01
C GLU A 93 -15.23 -6.08 -20.31
N GLY A 94 -16.07 -6.17 -19.27
CA GLY A 94 -16.24 -7.38 -18.46
C GLY A 94 -15.11 -7.64 -17.46
N VAL A 95 -14.11 -6.76 -17.37
CA VAL A 95 -13.04 -6.80 -16.38
C VAL A 95 -13.23 -5.67 -15.37
N PHE A 96 -13.36 -6.02 -14.11
CA PHE A 96 -13.61 -5.10 -13.01
C PHE A 96 -12.42 -5.09 -12.06
N VAL A 97 -12.17 -3.95 -11.42
CA VAL A 97 -11.09 -3.80 -10.44
C VAL A 97 -11.65 -3.45 -9.07
N ALA A 98 -11.05 -4.00 -8.02
CA ALA A 98 -11.41 -3.71 -6.64
C ALA A 98 -10.20 -3.71 -5.69
N GLY A 99 -10.36 -3.07 -4.54
CA GLY A 99 -9.38 -3.06 -3.47
C GLY A 99 -8.04 -2.45 -3.88
N THR A 100 -6.97 -3.01 -3.34
CA THR A 100 -5.60 -2.49 -3.54
C THR A 100 -5.05 -2.70 -4.96
N ALA A 101 -5.76 -3.38 -5.84
CA ALA A 101 -5.39 -3.46 -7.25
C ALA A 101 -5.60 -2.13 -8.01
N ALA A 102 -6.53 -1.29 -7.53
CA ALA A 102 -6.82 0.04 -8.08
C ALA A 102 -6.11 1.19 -7.34
N GLY A 103 -5.23 0.89 -6.39
CA GLY A 103 -4.52 1.90 -5.62
C GLY A 103 -4.39 1.53 -4.13
N PRO A 104 -3.56 2.23 -3.36
CA PRO A 104 -3.46 2.00 -1.93
C PRO A 104 -4.80 2.29 -1.25
N LYS A 105 -5.35 1.29 -0.55
CA LYS A 105 -6.62 1.38 0.17
C LYS A 105 -6.49 0.70 1.53
N ASP A 106 -7.21 1.20 2.52
CA ASP A 106 -7.39 0.50 3.79
C ASP A 106 -8.46 -0.61 3.67
N ILE A 107 -8.72 -1.32 4.78
CA ILE A 107 -9.68 -2.43 4.78
C ILE A 107 -11.12 -1.94 4.51
N PRO A 108 -11.64 -0.88 5.15
CA PRO A 108 -12.96 -0.34 4.85
C PRO A 108 -13.12 0.06 3.38
N ASP A 109 -12.18 0.80 2.82
CA ASP A 109 -12.21 1.24 1.43
C ASP A 109 -12.12 0.06 0.45
N SER A 110 -11.35 -0.97 0.80
CA SER A 110 -11.27 -2.20 0.01
C SER A 110 -12.61 -2.95 -0.02
N ILE A 111 -13.34 -3.00 1.09
CA ILE A 111 -14.67 -3.61 1.17
C ILE A 111 -15.69 -2.82 0.33
N LEU A 112 -15.68 -1.49 0.44
CA LEU A 112 -16.55 -0.63 -0.38
C LEU A 112 -16.27 -0.82 -1.87
N SER A 113 -15.00 -0.84 -2.26
CA SER A 113 -14.57 -1.08 -3.64
C SER A 113 -15.01 -2.45 -4.16
N ALA A 114 -14.95 -3.49 -3.32
CA ALA A 114 -15.43 -4.82 -3.68
C ALA A 114 -16.94 -4.83 -3.91
N GLY A 115 -17.73 -4.12 -3.09
CA GLY A 115 -19.16 -3.95 -3.28
C GLY A 115 -19.51 -3.24 -4.59
N SER A 116 -18.78 -2.19 -4.93
CA SER A 116 -18.92 -1.50 -6.24
C SER A 116 -18.64 -2.44 -7.40
N ALA A 117 -17.52 -3.16 -7.38
CA ALA A 117 -17.17 -4.10 -8.43
C ALA A 117 -18.20 -5.24 -8.60
N ALA A 118 -18.73 -5.75 -7.49
CA ALA A 118 -19.77 -6.78 -7.52
C ALA A 118 -21.08 -6.26 -8.15
N SER A 119 -21.46 -5.01 -7.84
CA SER A 119 -22.64 -4.37 -8.41
C SER A 119 -22.50 -4.16 -9.93
N GLU A 120 -21.36 -3.64 -10.37
CA GLU A 120 -21.05 -3.44 -11.79
C GLU A 120 -21.03 -4.78 -12.56
N ALA A 121 -20.41 -5.81 -11.98
CA ALA A 121 -20.37 -7.14 -12.57
C ALA A 121 -21.79 -7.75 -12.70
N ALA A 122 -22.64 -7.59 -11.68
CA ALA A 122 -24.02 -8.05 -11.75
C ALA A 122 -24.83 -7.33 -12.82
N GLY A 123 -24.67 -6.00 -12.91
CA GLY A 123 -25.28 -5.19 -13.96
C GLY A 123 -24.83 -5.61 -15.37
N TYR A 124 -23.54 -5.85 -15.54
CA TYR A 124 -22.97 -6.32 -16.80
C TYR A 124 -23.58 -7.66 -17.24
N ILE A 125 -23.60 -8.65 -16.33
CA ILE A 125 -24.15 -9.99 -16.63
C ILE A 125 -25.66 -9.92 -16.97
N SER A 126 -26.41 -9.01 -16.33
CA SER A 126 -27.84 -8.87 -16.57
C SER A 126 -28.18 -8.28 -17.95
N ASN A 127 -27.21 -7.69 -18.62
CA ASN A 127 -27.36 -7.05 -19.94
C ASN A 127 -26.74 -7.87 -21.09
N LEU A 128 -26.18 -9.06 -20.82
CA LEU A 128 -25.73 -10.04 -21.80
C LEU A 128 -26.90 -10.87 -22.33
#